data_fc66cad0a919d3c62dcef78b7630e60b
#
_entry.id   fc66cad0a919d3c62dcef78b7630e60b
#
_cell.length_a   1.000
_cell.length_b   1.000
_cell.length_c   1.000
_cell.angle_alpha   90.00
_cell.angle_beta   90.00
_cell.angle_gamma   90.00
#
_symmetry.space_group_name_H-M   'P 1'
#
loop_
_entity.id
_entity.type
_entity.pdbx_description
1 polymer ?
#
loop_
_entity_poly.entity_id
_entity_poly.type
_entity_poly.pdbx_seq_one_letter_code
_entity_poly.pdbx_strand_id
1 'polypeptide(L)'
;TDCKFTKAVKMEVENIISEIPEVKSMHDFRITGEGENRIVIFDLIIEGKGNFKQDDEKILKEKINFEIQKLHPNYTTVITLDKSFTVL
;
A
#
# COMPACT_ATOMS: atom_id res chain seq x y z
N THR A 1 5.76 -19.25 -8.32
CA THR A 1 5.00 -18.17 -7.68
C THR A 1 3.61 -18.68 -7.31
N ASP A 2 3.24 -18.51 -6.08
CA ASP A 2 1.93 -18.95 -5.62
C ASP A 2 0.92 -17.81 -5.82
N CYS A 3 0.12 -17.94 -6.87
CA CYS A 3 -0.90 -16.94 -7.19
C CYS A 3 -1.94 -16.80 -6.09
N LYS A 4 -2.28 -17.90 -5.40
CA LYS A 4 -3.25 -17.86 -4.31
C LYS A 4 -2.72 -17.07 -3.12
N PHE A 5 -1.45 -17.28 -2.80
CA PHE A 5 -0.80 -16.57 -1.71
C PHE A 5 -0.76 -15.07 -2.00
N THR A 6 -0.32 -14.70 -3.20
CA THR A 6 -0.24 -13.30 -3.60
C THR A 6 -1.62 -12.65 -3.58
N LYS A 7 -2.63 -13.34 -4.09
CA LYS A 7 -4.01 -12.81 -4.09
C LYS A 7 -4.53 -12.63 -2.68
N ALA A 8 -4.23 -13.56 -1.78
CA ALA A 8 -4.68 -13.47 -0.39
C ALA A 8 -4.10 -12.23 0.29
N VAL A 9 -2.80 -12.02 0.15
CA VAL A 9 -2.15 -10.85 0.74
C VAL A 9 -2.64 -9.57 0.08
N LYS A 10 -2.85 -9.59 -1.23
CA LYS A 10 -3.40 -8.43 -1.95
C LYS A 10 -4.75 -8.03 -1.40
N MET A 11 -5.61 -9.01 -1.13
CA MET A 11 -6.93 -8.73 -0.55
C MET A 11 -6.82 -8.13 0.85
N GLU A 12 -5.88 -8.61 1.65
CA GLU A 12 -5.63 -8.03 2.97
C GLU A 12 -5.21 -6.57 2.86
N VAL A 13 -4.31 -6.27 1.92
CA VAL A 13 -3.85 -4.89 1.71
C VAL A 13 -4.98 -4.02 1.16
N GLU A 14 -5.78 -4.57 0.25
CA GLU A 14 -6.95 -3.84 -0.27
C GLU A 14 -7.94 -3.49 0.84
N ASN A 15 -8.14 -4.38 1.79
CA ASN A 15 -8.99 -4.10 2.95
C ASN A 15 -8.42 -2.95 3.78
N ILE A 16 -7.13 -2.96 4.03
CA ILE A 16 -6.47 -1.88 4.77
C ILE A 16 -6.68 -0.55 4.05
N ILE A 17 -6.43 -0.55 2.76
CA ILE A 17 -6.52 0.65 1.93
C ILE A 17 -7.95 1.17 1.83
N SER A 18 -8.94 0.28 1.86
CA SER A 18 -10.35 0.66 1.78
C SER A 18 -10.79 1.57 2.92
N GLU A 19 -10.06 1.54 4.03
CA GLU A 19 -10.34 2.39 5.18
C GLU A 19 -9.64 3.75 5.10
N ILE A 20 -8.88 4.00 4.04
CA ILE A 20 -8.13 5.24 3.87
C ILE A 20 -8.75 6.05 2.73
N PRO A 21 -9.52 7.10 3.05
CA PRO A 21 -10.26 7.84 2.02
C PRO A 21 -9.39 8.51 0.97
N GLU A 22 -8.16 8.88 1.33
CA GLU A 22 -7.25 9.57 0.42
C GLU A 22 -6.76 8.68 -0.70
N VAL A 23 -6.78 7.36 -0.52
CA VAL A 23 -6.31 6.42 -1.52
C VAL A 23 -7.41 6.14 -2.53
N LYS A 24 -7.11 6.40 -3.80
CA LYS A 24 -8.04 6.22 -4.90
C LYS A 24 -7.95 4.81 -5.49
N SER A 25 -6.74 4.30 -5.68
CA SER A 25 -6.53 2.98 -6.27
C SER A 25 -5.14 2.45 -5.96
N MET A 26 -4.97 1.14 -6.13
CA MET A 26 -3.69 0.46 -5.94
C MET A 26 -3.30 -0.24 -7.23
N HIS A 27 -2.00 -0.17 -7.57
CA HIS A 27 -1.49 -0.76 -8.82
C HIS A 27 -0.17 -1.46 -8.58
N ASP A 28 0.16 -2.37 -9.49
CA ASP A 28 1.46 -3.07 -9.55
C ASP A 28 1.81 -3.79 -8.26
N PHE A 29 0.81 -4.43 -7.66
CA PHE A 29 1.01 -5.20 -6.44
C PHE A 29 1.87 -6.42 -6.71
N ARG A 30 2.94 -6.57 -5.92
CA ARG A 30 3.80 -7.74 -6.01
C ARG A 30 4.47 -8.00 -4.66
N ILE A 31 4.89 -9.24 -4.46
CA ILE A 31 5.56 -9.67 -3.23
C ILE A 31 6.86 -10.33 -3.62
N THR A 32 7.94 -9.95 -2.95
CA THR A 32 9.25 -10.58 -3.10
C THR A 32 9.69 -11.17 -1.76
N GLY A 33 10.76 -11.96 -1.79
CA GLY A 33 11.30 -12.57 -0.59
C GLY A 33 10.80 -14.00 -0.40
N GLU A 34 11.19 -14.60 0.70
CA GLU A 34 10.88 -15.99 1.01
C GLU A 34 10.43 -16.15 2.46
N GLY A 35 9.59 -17.18 2.69
CA GLY A 35 9.16 -17.52 4.02
C GLY A 35 8.40 -16.41 4.69
N GLU A 36 8.81 -16.06 5.90
CA GLU A 36 8.14 -15.03 6.69
C GLU A 36 8.66 -13.63 6.42
N ASN A 37 9.82 -13.51 5.77
CA ASN A 37 10.48 -12.23 5.53
C ASN A 37 10.23 -11.79 4.10
N ARG A 38 9.10 -11.16 3.88
CA ARG A 38 8.72 -10.75 2.53
C ARG A 38 8.62 -9.24 2.42
N ILE A 39 8.73 -8.77 1.19
CA ILE A 39 8.58 -7.36 0.87
C ILE A 39 7.34 -7.22 -0.01
N VAL A 40 6.40 -6.42 0.43
CA VAL A 40 5.17 -6.13 -0.31
C VAL A 40 5.36 -4.81 -1.02
N ILE A 41 5.24 -4.81 -2.33
CA ILE A 41 5.53 -3.66 -3.18
C ILE A 41 4.29 -3.28 -3.96
N PHE A 42 3.92 -2.02 -3.90
CA PHE A 42 2.76 -1.55 -4.66
C PHE A 42 2.76 -0.03 -4.82
N ASP A 43 2.00 0.42 -5.79
CA ASP A 43 1.79 1.84 -6.06
C ASP A 43 0.39 2.23 -5.65
N LEU A 44 0.26 3.41 -5.06
CA LEU A 44 -1.04 3.97 -4.70
C LEU A 44 -1.25 5.27 -5.44
N ILE A 45 -2.45 5.42 -5.98
CA ILE A 45 -2.89 6.70 -6.51
C ILE A 45 -3.68 7.39 -5.40
N ILE A 46 -3.25 8.58 -5.02
CA ILE A 46 -3.93 9.36 -4.00
C ILE A 46 -4.57 10.60 -4.61
N GLU A 47 -5.62 11.09 -3.96
CA GLU A 47 -6.28 12.30 -4.41
C GLU A 47 -5.38 13.50 -4.20
N GLY A 48 -5.08 14.20 -5.29
CA GLY A 48 -4.20 15.36 -5.25
C GLY A 48 -4.95 16.66 -4.99
N LYS A 49 -5.57 16.74 -3.82
CA LYS A 49 -6.31 17.97 -3.45
C LYS A 49 -5.45 18.89 -2.62
N GLY A 50 -4.36 19.35 -3.20
CA GLY A 50 -3.63 20.50 -2.70
C GLY A 50 -2.98 20.44 -1.32
N ASN A 51 -3.53 19.70 -0.39
CA ASN A 51 -3.08 19.71 1.00
C ASN A 51 -2.27 18.50 1.42
N PHE A 52 -1.99 17.59 0.49
CA PHE A 52 -1.24 16.39 0.80
C PHE A 52 0.25 16.66 0.66
N LYS A 53 0.93 16.81 1.78
CA LYS A 53 2.34 17.21 1.82
C LYS A 53 3.25 15.99 2.03
N GLN A 54 4.56 16.23 1.97
CA GLN A 54 5.55 15.19 2.13
C GLN A 54 5.43 14.45 3.47
N ASP A 55 5.14 15.20 4.54
CA ASP A 55 4.93 14.59 5.85
C ASP A 55 3.68 13.71 5.87
N ASP A 56 2.65 14.11 5.15
CA ASP A 56 1.41 13.32 5.04
C ASP A 56 1.68 12.01 4.29
N GLU A 57 2.55 12.04 3.28
CA GLU A 57 2.94 10.84 2.56
C GLU A 57 3.65 9.85 3.47
N LYS A 58 4.56 10.36 4.29
CA LYS A 58 5.30 9.53 5.24
C LYS A 58 4.36 8.89 6.25
N ILE A 59 3.45 9.68 6.80
CA ILE A 59 2.46 9.20 7.77
C ILE A 59 1.59 8.11 7.16
N LEU A 60 1.15 8.32 5.93
CA LEU A 60 0.32 7.35 5.23
C LEU A 60 1.04 6.03 5.02
N LYS A 61 2.29 6.09 4.54
CA LYS A 61 3.11 4.89 4.35
C LYS A 61 3.34 4.15 5.65
N GLU A 62 3.64 4.87 6.72
CA GLU A 62 3.87 4.26 8.04
C GLU A 62 2.59 3.60 8.56
N LYS A 63 1.45 4.24 8.38
CA LYS A 63 0.16 3.68 8.79
C LYS A 63 -0.12 2.37 8.08
N ILE A 64 0.07 2.34 6.76
CA ILE A 64 -0.18 1.14 5.97
C ILE A 64 0.79 0.03 6.37
N ASN A 65 2.06 0.36 6.51
CA ASN A 65 3.07 -0.61 6.94
C ASN A 65 2.72 -1.20 8.31
N PHE A 66 2.29 -0.35 9.24
CA PHE A 66 1.89 -0.79 10.58
C PHE A 66 0.73 -1.79 10.51
N GLU A 67 -0.29 -1.50 9.69
CA GLU A 67 -1.44 -2.38 9.55
C GLU A 67 -1.07 -3.72 8.90
N ILE A 68 -0.18 -3.69 7.91
CA ILE A 68 0.31 -4.92 7.29
C ILE A 68 1.10 -5.75 8.30
N GLN A 69 1.94 -5.11 9.11
CA GLN A 69 2.75 -5.81 10.09
C GLN A 69 1.94 -6.38 11.26
N LYS A 70 0.75 -5.88 11.49
CA LYS A 70 -0.16 -6.52 12.46
C LYS A 70 -0.58 -7.91 11.98
N LEU A 71 -0.68 -8.09 10.66
CA LEU A 71 -1.04 -9.38 10.06
C LEU A 71 0.18 -10.24 9.80
N HIS A 72 1.28 -9.61 9.41
CA HIS A 72 2.52 -10.28 9.02
C HIS A 72 3.70 -9.52 9.63
N PRO A 73 4.08 -9.84 10.87
CA PRO A 73 5.05 -9.04 11.62
C PRO A 73 6.41 -8.81 10.94
N ASN A 74 6.84 -9.76 10.12
CA ASN A 74 8.16 -9.69 9.49
C ASN A 74 8.12 -9.17 8.05
N TYR A 75 6.96 -8.72 7.59
CA TYR A 75 6.85 -8.13 6.27
C TYR A 75 7.29 -6.67 6.32
N THR A 76 7.92 -6.23 5.22
CA THR A 76 8.19 -4.82 5.01
C THR A 76 7.48 -4.37 3.75
N THR A 77 7.36 -3.07 3.58
CA THR A 77 6.64 -2.52 2.43
C THR A 77 7.49 -1.53 1.66
N VAL A 78 7.29 -1.51 0.35
CA VAL A 78 7.80 -0.46 -0.52
C VAL A 78 6.58 0.12 -1.24
N ILE A 79 6.22 1.33 -0.87
CA ILE A 79 5.01 1.98 -1.37
C ILE A 79 5.39 3.24 -2.15
N THR A 80 4.94 3.31 -3.40
CA THR A 80 5.10 4.50 -4.22
C THR A 80 3.77 5.23 -4.26
N LEU A 81 3.77 6.51 -3.95
CA LEU A 81 2.56 7.33 -3.97
C LEU A 81 2.58 8.22 -5.20
N ASP A 82 1.56 8.08 -6.02
CA ASP A 82 1.34 8.95 -7.18
C ASP A 82 0.10 9.79 -6.94
N LYS A 83 0.22 11.08 -7.17
CA LYS A 83 -0.91 11.99 -6.99
C LYS A 83 -1.70 12.08 -8.27
N SER A 84 -3.01 11.91 -8.15
CA SER A 84 -3.91 12.08 -9.27
C SER A 84 -4.50 13.48 -9.18
N PHE A 85 -4.25 14.28 -10.18
CA PHE A 85 -4.86 15.60 -10.27
C PHE A 85 -6.04 15.50 -11.22
N THR A 86 -7.21 15.86 -10.73
CA THR A 86 -8.37 15.95 -11.60
C THR A 86 -8.24 17.21 -12.44
N VAL A 87 -8.09 17.02 -13.73
CA VAL A 87 -8.10 18.13 -14.67
C VAL A 87 -9.52 18.29 -15.16
N LEU A 88 -10.08 19.43 -14.88
CA LEU A 88 -11.43 19.75 -15.34
C LEU A 88 -11.37 20.54 -16.62
#